data_e14969517cb04de45ae7f77dfee73c75
#
_entry.id   e14969517cb04de45ae7f77dfee73c75
#
_cell.length_a   1.000
_cell.length_b   1.000
_cell.length_c   1.000
_cell.angle_alpha   90.00
_cell.angle_beta   90.00
_cell.angle_gamma   90.00
#
_symmetry.space_group_name_H-M   'P 1'
#
loop_
_entity.id
_entity.type
_entity.pdbx_description
1 polymer ?
#
loop_
_entity_poly.entity_id
_entity_poly.type
_entity_poly.pdbx_seq_one_letter_code
_entity_poly.pdbx_strand_id
1 'polypeptide(L)'
;MFKINEYFEGKVKSIAFETAEGRATVGVMAQGEYEFGTSTVEYMTVISGQMDVMLPGESTWKTYKEFETYIVPKDVKFKVRVNGDTAYRCLYK
;
A
#
# COMPACT_ATOMS: atom_id res chain seq x y z
N MET A 1 17.08 -12.74 6.35
CA MET A 1 16.81 -13.13 4.97
C MET A 1 15.87 -12.15 4.28
N PHE A 2 14.70 -11.90 4.84
CA PHE A 2 13.78 -10.94 4.24
C PHE A 2 14.04 -9.55 4.77
N LYS A 3 13.98 -8.56 3.86
CA LYS A 3 14.15 -7.17 4.25
C LYS A 3 12.85 -6.66 4.87
N ILE A 4 12.98 -6.05 6.05
CA ILE A 4 11.85 -5.40 6.73
C ILE A 4 11.99 -3.89 6.52
N ASN A 5 10.92 -3.25 6.07
CA ASN A 5 10.87 -1.81 5.89
C ASN A 5 9.95 -1.20 6.94
N GLU A 6 10.37 -0.08 7.50
CA GLU A 6 9.55 0.68 8.46
C GLU A 6 9.40 2.10 7.96
N TYR A 7 8.17 2.62 8.04
CA TYR A 7 7.83 3.98 7.65
C TYR A 7 6.99 4.62 8.74
N PHE A 8 7.02 5.95 8.81
CA PHE A 8 6.19 6.73 9.73
C PHE A 8 6.35 6.26 11.18
N GLU A 9 7.62 6.16 11.61
CA GLU A 9 7.97 5.78 12.99
C GLU A 9 7.44 4.39 13.39
N GLY A 10 7.42 3.47 12.44
CA GLY A 10 6.99 2.09 12.67
C GLY A 10 5.49 1.86 12.55
N LYS A 11 4.71 2.88 12.20
CA LYS A 11 3.27 2.72 12.00
C LYS A 11 2.94 1.91 10.77
N VAL A 12 3.86 1.85 9.80
CA VAL A 12 3.74 1.02 8.61
C VAL A 12 4.99 0.15 8.54
N LYS A 13 4.80 -1.17 8.46
CA LYS A 13 5.89 -2.13 8.32
C LYS A 13 5.58 -3.09 7.21
N SER A 14 6.60 -3.43 6.41
CA SER A 14 6.43 -4.38 5.32
C SER A 14 7.64 -5.29 5.21
N ILE A 15 7.43 -6.45 4.60
CA ILE A 15 8.46 -7.44 4.34
C ILE A 15 8.53 -7.63 2.83
N ALA A 16 9.74 -7.45 2.26
CA ALA A 16 9.96 -7.62 0.83
C ALA A 16 10.25 -9.08 0.50
N PHE A 17 9.73 -9.55 -0.64
CA PHE A 17 9.98 -10.90 -1.12
C PHE A 17 9.80 -10.95 -2.63
N GLU A 18 10.21 -12.05 -3.23
CA GLU A 18 10.11 -12.25 -4.69
C GLU A 18 8.97 -13.21 -4.99
N THR A 19 8.20 -12.90 -6.04
CA THR A 19 7.14 -13.76 -6.54
C THR A 19 7.45 -14.16 -7.99
N ALA A 20 6.67 -15.08 -8.55
CA ALA A 20 6.79 -15.42 -9.96
C ALA A 20 6.51 -14.22 -10.87
N GLU A 21 5.78 -13.22 -10.37
CA GLU A 21 5.44 -12.02 -11.13
C GLU A 21 6.40 -10.86 -10.86
N GLY A 22 7.40 -11.05 -9.98
CA GLY A 22 8.38 -10.06 -9.64
C GLY A 22 8.39 -9.73 -8.15
N ARG A 23 8.96 -8.58 -7.84
CA ARG A 23 9.15 -8.11 -6.48
C ARG A 23 7.83 -7.69 -5.84
N ALA A 24 7.67 -8.02 -4.56
CA ALA A 24 6.48 -7.68 -3.80
C ALA A 24 6.81 -7.37 -2.35
N THR A 25 5.86 -6.73 -1.66
CA THR A 25 5.89 -6.58 -0.21
C THR A 25 4.55 -7.01 0.37
N VAL A 26 4.59 -7.47 1.61
CA VAL A 26 3.40 -7.68 2.44
C VAL A 26 3.60 -6.85 3.70
N GLY A 27 2.59 -6.09 4.07
CA GLY A 27 2.73 -5.17 5.19
C GLY A 27 1.47 -4.92 5.98
N VAL A 28 1.64 -4.15 7.04
CA VAL A 28 0.55 -3.75 7.93
C VAL A 28 0.68 -2.26 8.19
N MET A 29 -0.45 -1.56 8.17
CA MET A 29 -0.55 -0.14 8.50
C MET A 29 -1.39 0.02 9.77
N ALA A 30 -0.88 0.79 10.73
CA ALA A 30 -1.67 1.18 11.88
C ALA A 30 -2.66 2.28 11.47
N GLN A 31 -3.71 2.46 12.26
CA GLN A 31 -4.67 3.53 12.03
C GLN A 31 -3.97 4.87 11.79
N GLY A 32 -4.38 5.56 10.74
CA GLY A 32 -3.80 6.87 10.39
C GLY A 32 -3.99 7.23 8.93
N GLU A 33 -3.39 8.35 8.55
CA GLU A 33 -3.39 8.83 7.18
C GLU A 33 -1.93 8.99 6.74
N TYR A 34 -1.61 8.49 5.55
CA TYR A 34 -0.25 8.41 5.04
C TYR A 34 -0.16 8.89 3.60
N GLU A 35 0.98 9.46 3.24
CA GLU A 35 1.29 9.78 1.85
C GLU A 35 2.49 8.93 1.42
N PHE A 36 2.35 8.23 0.31
CA PHE A 36 3.40 7.39 -0.26
C PHE A 36 3.79 7.88 -1.65
N GLY A 37 5.06 7.68 -1.99
CA GLY A 37 5.56 7.93 -3.33
C GLY A 37 5.86 6.60 -4.04
N THR A 38 5.77 6.60 -5.37
CA THR A 38 6.08 5.43 -6.17
C THR A 38 7.28 5.69 -7.06
N SER A 39 8.06 4.66 -7.34
CA SER A 39 9.11 4.66 -8.36
C SER A 39 8.85 3.62 -9.44
N THR A 40 7.85 2.79 -9.24
CA THR A 40 7.37 1.81 -10.22
C THR A 40 5.85 1.83 -10.16
N VAL A 41 5.21 1.17 -11.13
CA VAL A 41 3.77 0.91 -11.03
C VAL A 41 3.55 -0.06 -9.87
N GLU A 42 2.53 0.19 -9.04
CA GLU A 42 2.24 -0.64 -7.88
C GLU A 42 0.82 -1.19 -7.97
N TYR A 43 0.70 -2.49 -7.72
CA TYR A 43 -0.59 -3.18 -7.61
C TYR A 43 -0.82 -3.47 -6.13
N MET A 44 -1.70 -2.68 -5.52
CA MET A 44 -2.00 -2.76 -4.08
C MET A 44 -3.26 -3.57 -3.86
N THR A 45 -3.14 -4.64 -3.08
CA THR A 45 -4.28 -5.50 -2.72
C THR A 45 -4.48 -5.46 -1.22
N VAL A 46 -5.70 -5.16 -0.79
CA VAL A 46 -6.07 -5.19 0.63
C VAL A 46 -6.24 -6.66 1.05
N ILE A 47 -5.53 -7.06 2.10
CA ILE A 47 -5.59 -8.43 2.64
C ILE A 47 -6.56 -8.51 3.81
N SER A 48 -6.53 -7.52 4.70
CA SER A 48 -7.39 -7.47 5.88
C SER A 48 -7.68 -6.02 6.21
N GLY A 49 -8.93 -5.72 6.56
CA GLY A 49 -9.37 -4.36 6.81
C GLY A 49 -9.85 -3.68 5.55
N GLN A 50 -9.67 -2.38 5.46
CA GLN A 50 -10.01 -1.62 4.24
C GLN A 50 -9.15 -0.35 4.18
N MET A 51 -8.99 0.17 2.97
CA MET A 51 -8.23 1.40 2.73
C MET A 51 -9.09 2.42 1.99
N ASP A 52 -9.03 3.67 2.45
CA ASP A 52 -9.50 4.80 1.67
C ASP A 52 -8.28 5.35 0.94
N VAL A 53 -8.39 5.55 -0.35
CA VAL A 53 -7.27 5.91 -1.22
C VAL A 53 -7.64 7.13 -2.07
N MET A 54 -6.69 8.06 -2.18
CA MET A 54 -6.81 9.20 -3.07
C MET A 54 -5.61 9.18 -4.01
N LEU A 55 -5.88 8.83 -5.27
CA LEU A 55 -4.85 8.77 -6.31
C LEU A 55 -4.58 10.16 -6.90
N PRO A 56 -3.45 10.35 -7.61
CA PRO A 56 -3.14 11.64 -8.19
C PRO A 56 -4.26 12.16 -9.10
N GLY A 57 -4.60 13.44 -8.95
CA GLY A 57 -5.65 14.06 -9.72
C GLY A 57 -7.06 13.83 -9.20
N GLU A 58 -7.21 12.98 -8.20
CA GLU A 58 -8.51 12.74 -7.57
C GLU A 58 -8.70 13.70 -6.40
N SER A 59 -9.96 14.09 -6.16
CA SER A 59 -10.32 15.00 -5.06
C SER A 59 -11.18 14.30 -4.01
N THR A 60 -11.47 13.01 -4.20
CA THR A 60 -12.30 12.23 -3.28
C THR A 60 -11.60 10.94 -2.91
N TRP A 61 -11.95 10.42 -1.73
CA TRP A 61 -11.44 9.15 -1.25
C TRP A 61 -12.28 8.02 -1.85
N LYS A 62 -11.61 6.97 -2.33
CA LYS A 62 -12.26 5.76 -2.78
C LYS A 62 -11.88 4.63 -1.84
N THR A 63 -12.88 3.87 -1.38
CA THR A 63 -12.66 2.78 -0.43
C THR A 63 -12.44 1.47 -1.15
N TYR A 64 -11.38 0.76 -0.75
CA TYR A 64 -11.08 -0.60 -1.21
C TYR A 64 -11.17 -1.55 -0.03
N LYS A 65 -11.90 -2.64 -0.22
CA LYS A 65 -12.16 -3.64 0.80
C LYS A 65 -11.26 -4.86 0.60
N GLU A 66 -11.38 -5.84 1.48
CA GLU A 66 -10.56 -7.06 1.42
C GLU A 66 -10.58 -7.68 0.03
N PHE A 67 -9.40 -8.04 -0.44
CA PHE A 67 -9.15 -8.69 -1.73
C PHE A 67 -9.39 -7.81 -2.96
N GLU A 68 -9.70 -6.54 -2.78
CA GLU A 68 -9.74 -5.60 -3.88
C GLU A 68 -8.35 -5.03 -4.16
N THR A 69 -8.07 -4.78 -5.43
CA THR A 69 -6.77 -4.27 -5.89
C THR A 69 -6.95 -2.93 -6.57
N TYR A 70 -6.05 -1.99 -6.27
CA TYR A 70 -5.96 -0.75 -7.03
C TYR A 70 -4.54 -0.58 -7.57
N ILE A 71 -4.41 0.17 -8.66
CA ILE A 71 -3.16 0.35 -9.38
C ILE A 71 -2.71 1.79 -9.23
N VAL A 72 -1.45 1.98 -8.82
CA VAL A 72 -0.85 3.30 -8.66
C VAL A 72 0.22 3.47 -9.73
N PRO A 73 0.17 4.56 -10.53
CA PRO A 73 1.20 4.82 -11.54
C PRO A 73 2.57 5.04 -10.90
N LYS A 74 3.62 4.91 -11.72
CA LYS A 74 4.96 5.22 -11.24
C LYS A 74 5.19 6.74 -11.14
N ASP A 75 6.14 7.12 -10.28
CA ASP A 75 6.60 8.50 -10.12
C ASP A 75 5.51 9.48 -9.72
N VAL A 76 4.62 9.03 -8.83
CA VAL A 76 3.54 9.85 -8.28
C VAL A 76 3.49 9.73 -6.76
N LYS A 77 2.71 10.61 -6.15
CA LYS A 77 2.36 10.50 -4.73
C LYS A 77 0.87 10.22 -4.61
N PHE A 78 0.50 9.42 -3.62
CA PHE A 78 -0.91 9.10 -3.35
C PHE A 78 -1.12 9.02 -1.85
N LYS A 79 -2.37 9.17 -1.43
CA LYS A 79 -2.73 9.18 -0.01
C LYS A 79 -3.55 7.95 0.33
N VAL A 80 -3.31 7.41 1.52
CA VAL A 80 -4.04 6.28 2.07
C VAL A 80 -4.43 6.63 3.49
N ARG A 81 -5.68 6.33 3.85
CA ARG A 81 -6.07 6.42 5.26
C ARG A 81 -6.76 5.13 5.65
N VAL A 82 -6.48 4.69 6.88
CA VAL A 82 -7.04 3.46 7.43
C VAL A 82 -7.59 3.74 8.82
N ASN A 83 -8.74 3.15 9.13
CA ASN A 83 -9.44 3.38 10.41
C ASN A 83 -9.14 2.30 11.45
N GLY A 84 -8.22 1.41 11.14
CA GLY A 84 -7.76 0.34 12.03
C GLY A 84 -6.60 -0.34 11.37
N ASP A 85 -5.99 -1.29 12.05
CA ASP A 85 -4.86 -2.03 11.49
C ASP A 85 -5.30 -2.73 10.21
N THR A 86 -4.54 -2.49 9.15
CA THR A 86 -4.89 -2.95 7.80
C THR A 86 -3.68 -3.63 7.18
N ALA A 87 -3.89 -4.82 6.64
CA ALA A 87 -2.83 -5.58 5.96
C ALA A 87 -3.00 -5.49 4.45
N TYR A 88 -1.88 -5.48 3.74
CA TYR A 88 -1.88 -5.32 2.28
C TYR A 88 -0.74 -6.11 1.63
N ARG A 89 -0.88 -6.34 0.34
CA ARG A 89 0.20 -6.80 -0.53
C ARG A 89 0.43 -5.75 -1.59
N CYS A 90 1.68 -5.45 -1.89
CA CYS A 90 2.05 -4.57 -3.00
C CYS A 90 2.91 -5.35 -3.98
N LEU A 91 2.51 -5.38 -5.25
CA LEU A 91 3.30 -5.98 -6.32
C LEU A 91 3.86 -4.85 -7.16
N TYR A 92 5.17 -4.85 -7.38
CA TYR A 92 5.88 -3.77 -8.08
C TYR A 92 6.08 -4.17 -9.55
N LYS A 93 5.60 -3.36 -10.44
CA LYS A 93 5.74 -3.57 -11.88
C LYS A 93 6.20 -2.30 -12.59
#